data_7b78c0e687d311bf8e4c9d03bb598561
#
_entry.id   7b78c0e687d311bf8e4c9d03bb598561
#
_cell.length_a   1.000
_cell.length_b   1.000
_cell.length_c   1.000
_cell.angle_alpha   90.00
_cell.angle_beta   90.00
_cell.angle_gamma   90.00
#
_symmetry.space_group_name_H-M   'P 1'
#
loop_
_entity.id
_entity.type
_entity.pdbx_description
1 polymer ?
#
loop_
_entity_poly.entity_id
_entity_poly.type
_entity_poly.pdbx_seq_one_letter_code
_entity_poly.pdbx_strand_id
1 'polypeptide(L)' 'MFQKLMKLSQLSNTLFLENKMLRGRRMAFDYGDVRIGVAVCDPDAILATPVTTLKCKDADLWEQIIALVAEYEPIHIYVG' A
#
# COMPACT_ATOMS: atom_id res chain seq x y z
N MET A 1 -11.26 -17.35 2.34
CA MET A 1 -11.07 -16.74 1.04
C MET A 1 -10.72 -15.26 1.18
N PHE A 2 -9.72 -14.82 0.51
CA PHE A 2 -9.32 -13.44 0.58
C PHE A 2 -10.09 -12.59 -0.43
N GLN A 3 -10.58 -11.45 0.01
CA GLN A 3 -11.35 -10.57 -0.86
C GLN A 3 -10.71 -9.19 -0.86
N LYS A 4 -10.61 -8.61 -2.04
CA LYS A 4 -10.10 -7.25 -2.18
C LYS A 4 -11.07 -6.28 -1.53
N LEU A 5 -10.57 -5.45 -0.64
CA LEU A 5 -11.41 -4.56 0.15
C LEU A 5 -11.77 -3.30 -0.60
N MET A 6 -10.83 -2.74 -1.36
CA MET A 6 -11.12 -1.52 -2.09
C MET A 6 -10.11 -1.32 -3.21
N LYS A 7 -10.50 -0.50 -4.19
CA LYS A 7 -9.60 -0.09 -5.27
C LYS A 7 -8.73 1.06 -4.79
N LEU A 8 -7.64 1.33 -5.54
CA LEU A 8 -6.74 2.41 -5.15
C LEU A 8 -7.45 3.76 -5.06
N SER A 9 -8.44 4.02 -5.94
CA SER A 9 -9.20 5.26 -5.89
C SER A 9 -10.03 5.37 -4.61
N GLN A 10 -10.56 4.26 -4.12
CA GLN A 10 -11.31 4.24 -2.87
C GLN A 10 -10.37 4.37 -1.67
N LEU A 11 -9.19 3.78 -1.79
CA LEU A 11 -8.19 3.85 -0.75
C LEU A 11 -7.75 5.29 -0.48
N SER A 12 -7.68 6.12 -1.52
CA SER A 12 -7.30 7.52 -1.36
C SER A 12 -8.25 8.26 -0.42
N ASN A 13 -9.55 7.99 -0.51
CA ASN A 13 -10.51 8.62 0.38
C ASN A 13 -10.31 8.20 1.83
N THR A 14 -10.05 6.92 2.05
CA THR A 14 -9.79 6.41 3.39
C THR A 14 -8.53 7.05 3.98
N LEU A 15 -7.47 7.14 3.17
CA LEU A 15 -6.22 7.74 3.61
C LEU A 15 -6.41 9.22 3.94
N PHE A 16 -7.24 9.93 3.18
CA PHE A 16 -7.52 11.33 3.46
C PHE A 16 -8.13 11.51 4.85
N LEU A 17 -9.11 10.68 5.19
CA LEU A 17 -9.76 10.78 6.49
C LEU A 17 -8.78 10.50 7.62
N GLU A 18 -7.91 9.52 7.46
CA GLU A 18 -6.93 9.20 8.48
C GLU A 18 -5.86 10.27 8.61
N ASN A 19 -5.46 10.89 7.51
CA ASN A 19 -4.45 11.94 7.54
C ASN A 19 -4.88 13.15 8.34
N LYS A 20 -6.18 13.34 8.53
CA LYS A 20 -6.68 14.41 9.39
C LYS A 20 -6.40 14.13 10.86
N MET A 21 -6.20 12.85 11.22
CA MET A 21 -6.02 12.45 12.60
C MET A 21 -4.57 12.11 12.94
N LEU A 22 -3.89 11.47 11.99
CA LEU A 22 -2.51 11.02 12.19
C LEU A 22 -1.66 11.41 10.99
N ARG A 23 -0.49 11.96 11.27
CA ARG A 23 0.47 12.25 10.20
C ARG A 23 1.45 11.09 10.11
N GLY A 24 1.78 10.75 8.88
CA GLY A 24 2.69 9.66 8.60
C GLY A 24 2.34 9.01 7.27
N ARG A 25 3.30 8.29 6.70
CA ARG A 25 3.08 7.58 5.46
C ARG A 25 2.18 6.38 5.68
N ARG A 26 1.35 6.11 4.69
CA ARG A 26 0.57 4.88 4.63
C ARG A 26 0.98 4.13 3.39
N MET A 27 1.00 2.80 3.50
CA MET A 27 1.33 1.93 2.39
C MET A 27 0.19 0.96 2.17
N ALA A 28 -0.10 0.67 0.91
CA ALA A 28 -1.18 -0.23 0.57
C ALA A 28 -0.68 -1.30 -0.38
N PHE A 29 -1.11 -2.54 -0.13
CA PHE A 29 -0.84 -3.68 -0.99
C PHE A 29 -2.17 -4.16 -1.57
N ASP A 30 -2.34 -3.97 -2.88
CA ASP A 30 -3.54 -4.40 -3.58
C ASP A 30 -3.27 -5.80 -4.13
N TYR A 31 -3.74 -6.79 -3.42
CA TYR A 31 -3.42 -8.18 -3.66
C TYR A 31 -4.27 -8.75 -4.79
N GLY A 32 -3.60 -9.22 -5.85
CA GLY A 32 -4.25 -9.91 -6.96
C GLY A 32 -3.79 -11.35 -7.04
N ASP A 33 -4.28 -12.07 -8.06
CA ASP A 33 -3.94 -13.49 -8.23
C ASP A 33 -2.49 -13.69 -8.63
N VAL A 34 -1.95 -12.78 -9.42
CA VAL A 34 -0.62 -12.91 -10.01
C VAL A 34 0.32 -11.83 -9.53
N ARG A 35 -0.21 -10.64 -9.25
CA ARG A 35 0.59 -9.47 -8.90
C ARG A 35 0.02 -8.78 -7.68
N ILE A 36 0.89 -8.05 -7.00
CA ILE A 36 0.53 -7.22 -5.86
C ILE A 36 0.89 -5.79 -6.21
N GLY A 37 -0.11 -4.92 -6.31
CA GLY A 37 0.13 -3.50 -6.50
C GLY A 37 0.54 -2.85 -5.19
N VAL A 38 1.54 -1.99 -5.22
CA VAL A 38 2.02 -1.29 -4.03
C VAL A 38 1.87 0.20 -4.24
N ALA A 39 1.27 0.87 -3.27
CA ALA A 39 1.09 2.32 -3.32
C ALA A 39 1.42 2.93 -1.97
N VAL A 40 1.82 4.20 -1.98
CA VAL A 40 2.08 4.93 -0.75
C VAL A 40 1.37 6.27 -0.79
N CYS A 41 1.08 6.79 0.39
CA CYS A 41 0.54 8.13 0.55
C CYS A 41 1.45 8.89 1.50
N ASP A 42 1.97 10.02 1.05
CA ASP A 42 2.80 10.87 1.90
C ASP A 42 1.97 11.55 2.97
N PRO A 43 2.59 11.98 4.08
CA PRO A 43 1.85 12.61 5.19
C PRO A 43 0.99 13.79 4.76
N ASP A 44 1.45 14.56 3.79
CA ASP A 44 0.74 15.76 3.35
C ASP A 44 -0.03 15.54 2.05
N ALA A 45 0.02 14.35 1.48
CA ALA A 45 -0.67 14.03 0.24
C ALA A 45 -1.98 13.31 0.53
N ILE A 46 -2.99 13.64 -0.25
CA ILE A 46 -4.30 13.01 -0.11
C ILE A 46 -4.38 11.75 -0.97
N LEU A 47 -3.65 11.74 -2.08
CA LEU A 47 -3.74 10.67 -3.06
C LEU A 47 -2.70 9.60 -2.81
N ALA A 48 -3.11 8.34 -2.97
CA ALA A 48 -2.17 7.23 -2.97
C ALA A 48 -1.45 7.19 -4.31
N THR A 49 -0.13 7.09 -4.26
CA THR A 49 0.70 7.08 -5.45
C THR A 49 1.22 5.67 -5.68
N PRO A 50 0.97 5.07 -6.86
CA PRO A 50 1.52 3.75 -7.16
C PRO A 50 3.05 3.80 -7.15
N VAL A 51 3.65 2.80 -6.50
CA VAL A 51 5.10 2.71 -6.37
C VAL A 51 5.66 1.64 -7.29
N THR A 52 5.09 0.44 -7.21
CA THR A 52 5.58 -0.69 -7.98
C THR A 52 4.54 -1.79 -8.00
N THR A 53 4.82 -2.82 -8.79
CA THR A 53 4.01 -4.03 -8.83
C THR A 53 4.95 -5.21 -8.57
N LEU A 54 4.59 -6.05 -7.63
CA LEU A 54 5.34 -7.25 -7.30
C LEU A 54 4.67 -8.46 -7.92
N LYS A 55 5.48 -9.49 -8.19
CA LYS A 55 4.96 -10.75 -8.73
C LYS A 55 4.85 -11.76 -7.61
N CYS A 56 3.66 -12.35 -7.45
CA CYS A 56 3.40 -13.26 -6.35
C CYS A 56 4.30 -14.48 -6.35
N LYS A 57 4.77 -14.90 -7.53
CA LYS A 57 5.58 -16.11 -7.63
C LYS A 57 7.09 -15.88 -7.55
N ASP A 58 7.52 -14.64 -7.34
CA ASP A 58 8.94 -14.37 -7.20
C ASP A 58 9.46 -15.03 -5.91
N ALA A 59 10.61 -15.71 -6.04
CA ALA A 59 11.19 -16.41 -4.89
C ALA A 59 11.59 -15.45 -3.78
N ASP A 60 11.91 -14.20 -4.12
CA ASP A 60 12.34 -13.19 -3.16
C ASP A 60 11.22 -12.18 -2.84
N LEU A 61 9.96 -12.60 -2.96
CA LEU A 61 8.84 -11.71 -2.73
C LEU A 61 8.90 -11.06 -1.35
N TRP A 62 9.17 -11.84 -0.32
CA TRP A 62 9.21 -11.30 1.04
C TRP A 62 10.32 -10.29 1.23
N GLU A 63 11.48 -10.54 0.64
CA GLU A 63 12.59 -9.59 0.69
C GLU A 63 12.22 -8.29 0.00
N GLN A 64 11.49 -8.35 -1.10
CA GLN A 64 11.03 -7.16 -1.80
C GLN A 64 10.06 -6.35 -0.94
N ILE A 65 9.13 -7.03 -0.27
CA ILE A 65 8.16 -6.38 0.61
C ILE A 65 8.88 -5.72 1.79
N ILE A 66 9.80 -6.44 2.42
CA ILE A 66 10.55 -5.92 3.56
C ILE A 66 11.35 -4.69 3.15
N ALA A 67 11.97 -4.72 1.96
CA ALA A 67 12.74 -3.58 1.47
C ALA A 67 11.86 -2.35 1.28
N LEU A 68 10.65 -2.54 0.75
CA LEU A 68 9.71 -1.43 0.55
C LEU A 68 9.26 -0.84 1.88
N VAL A 69 8.94 -1.69 2.84
CA VAL A 69 8.53 -1.21 4.16
C VAL A 69 9.67 -0.46 4.83
N ALA A 70 10.89 -0.95 4.70
CA ALA A 70 12.05 -0.27 5.27
C ALA A 70 12.30 1.08 4.60
N GLU A 71 12.08 1.16 3.29
CA GLU A 71 12.32 2.38 2.54
C GLU A 71 11.32 3.47 2.90
N TYR A 72 10.03 3.13 2.99
CA TYR A 72 8.98 4.13 3.16
C TYR A 72 8.57 4.34 4.61
N GLU A 73 8.90 3.40 5.49
CA GLU A 73 8.62 3.49 6.93
C GLU A 73 7.17 3.90 7.21
N PRO A 74 6.19 3.16 6.69
CA PRO A 74 4.80 3.53 6.87
C PRO A 74 4.35 3.35 8.32
N ILE A 75 3.43 4.20 8.77
CA ILE A 75 2.83 4.03 10.08
C ILE A 75 1.64 3.07 10.04
N HIS A 76 1.05 2.88 8.87
CA HIS A 76 -0.02 1.92 8.64
C HIS A 76 0.17 1.21 7.32
N ILE A 77 -0.22 -0.05 7.28
CA ILE A 77 -0.20 -0.86 6.07
C ILE A 77 -1.61 -1.40 5.84
N TYR A 78 -2.12 -1.20 4.65
CA TYR A 78 -3.42 -1.71 4.24
C TYR A 78 -3.22 -2.84 3.24
N VAL A 79 -3.96 -3.93 3.41
CA VAL A 79 -3.91 -5.07 2.52
C VAL A 79 -5.32 -5.32 2.02
N GLY A 80 -5.49 -5.21 0.73
CA GLY A 80 -6.82 -5.39 0.14
C GLY A 80 -6.87 -6.44 -0.94
#